data_39c7ee3edad13143bc92db8c866ae210
#
_entry.id   39c7ee3edad13143bc92db8c866ae210
#
_cell.length_a   1.000
_cell.length_b   1.000
_cell.length_c   1.000
_cell.angle_alpha   90.00
_cell.angle_beta   90.00
_cell.angle_gamma   90.00
#
_symmetry.space_group_name_H-M   'P 1'
#
loop_
_entity.id
_entity.type
_entity.pdbx_description
1 polymer ?
#
loop_
_entity_poly.entity_id
_entity_poly.type
_entity_poly.pdbx_seq_one_letter_code
_entity_poly.pdbx_strand_id
1 'polypeptide(L)'
;MKTRFHAAVRALALIAVSAASVSAQDWDHAVSLFNQKQYRPAIREFHILVKANPDAWNSWYYIGASHFQLQSYEDAIDAFQNYIKSAEKDDKAQVTGNYFIGMSYYQLKQYDKAIPGLTRYVTLSDKLQQKPDSTARAALGRSYIFTNRFSDAIPVLTAAAADMKTNATNYYYIGFAQNKLGHGDQAITALNQSLAIDPKDPDSLTLLADIYFSQIRQNPAIARQVISIGERLIAVRDDERAWGLLGQAYLVDKQYPKAAPLLDKFARAHPDSGGAWYNLGVAFSRSSQWKPAAEALEKTARLAPTNIAALLELGYVYESDKQYDKALAAYQHAFEASGQRDETARAGIDRVKQAKPEVR
;
A
#
# COMPACT_ATOMS: atom_id res chain seq x y z
N MET A 1 -6.26 77.72 -21.75
CA MET A 1 -6.63 76.64 -20.79
C MET A 1 -7.59 75.57 -21.33
N LYS A 2 -8.51 75.94 -22.25
CA LYS A 2 -9.49 74.96 -22.81
C LYS A 2 -8.91 73.94 -23.80
N THR A 3 -7.85 74.24 -24.50
CA THR A 3 -7.23 73.32 -25.47
C THR A 3 -6.43 72.19 -24.94
N ARG A 4 -5.86 72.31 -23.71
CA ARG A 4 -5.14 71.24 -23.03
C ARG A 4 -6.07 70.20 -22.35
N PHE A 5 -7.28 70.63 -21.90
CA PHE A 5 -8.27 69.75 -21.32
C PHE A 5 -8.89 68.78 -22.33
N HIS A 6 -9.15 69.23 -23.54
CA HIS A 6 -9.67 68.35 -24.60
C HIS A 6 -8.68 67.36 -25.15
N ALA A 7 -7.37 67.69 -25.14
CA ALA A 7 -6.32 66.72 -25.49
C ALA A 7 -6.15 65.59 -24.45
N ALA A 8 -6.24 65.94 -23.16
CA ALA A 8 -6.17 64.95 -22.08
C ALA A 8 -7.38 64.01 -22.04
N VAL A 9 -8.61 64.52 -22.29
CA VAL A 9 -9.83 63.69 -22.35
C VAL A 9 -9.84 62.80 -23.59
N ARG A 10 -9.33 63.31 -24.76
CA ARG A 10 -9.19 62.44 -25.94
C ARG A 10 -8.11 61.36 -25.78
N ALA A 11 -7.01 61.67 -25.10
CA ALA A 11 -5.98 60.66 -24.79
C ALA A 11 -6.47 59.58 -23.82
N LEU A 12 -7.26 59.95 -22.81
CA LEU A 12 -7.89 58.98 -21.89
C LEU A 12 -8.96 58.12 -22.58
N ALA A 13 -9.78 58.71 -23.47
CA ALA A 13 -10.77 57.97 -24.24
C ALA A 13 -10.11 57.00 -25.26
N LEU A 14 -9.02 57.41 -25.89
CA LEU A 14 -8.23 56.57 -26.81
C LEU A 14 -7.52 55.40 -26.04
N ILE A 15 -7.02 55.66 -24.82
CA ILE A 15 -6.41 54.60 -23.98
C ILE A 15 -7.49 53.63 -23.50
N ALA A 16 -8.67 54.10 -23.15
CA ALA A 16 -9.77 53.21 -22.71
C ALA A 16 -10.32 52.35 -23.89
N VAL A 17 -10.43 52.91 -25.08
CA VAL A 17 -10.85 52.17 -26.30
C VAL A 17 -9.77 51.21 -26.76
N SER A 18 -8.49 51.56 -26.65
CA SER A 18 -7.39 50.65 -26.95
C SER A 18 -7.28 49.52 -25.91
N ALA A 19 -7.50 49.79 -24.61
CA ALA A 19 -7.48 48.75 -23.57
C ALA A 19 -8.63 47.74 -23.72
N ALA A 20 -9.84 48.19 -24.12
CA ALA A 20 -10.97 47.29 -24.34
C ALA A 20 -10.83 46.42 -25.60
N SER A 21 -10.23 46.95 -26.66
CA SER A 21 -9.94 46.20 -27.91
C SER A 21 -8.73 45.24 -27.75
N VAL A 22 -7.74 45.65 -26.98
CA VAL A 22 -6.58 44.85 -26.62
C VAL A 22 -7.00 43.62 -25.79
N SER A 23 -7.98 43.74 -24.87
CA SER A 23 -8.38 42.62 -23.98
C SER A 23 -9.03 41.45 -24.73
N ALA A 24 -9.78 41.64 -25.82
CA ALA A 24 -10.40 40.55 -26.58
C ALA A 24 -9.36 39.79 -27.44
N GLN A 25 -8.45 40.53 -28.09
CA GLN A 25 -7.38 39.92 -28.87
C GLN A 25 -6.36 39.18 -28.01
N ASP A 26 -6.07 39.71 -26.82
CA ASP A 26 -5.17 39.09 -25.85
C ASP A 26 -5.78 37.80 -25.24
N TRP A 27 -7.12 37.75 -25.07
CA TRP A 27 -7.82 36.54 -24.65
C TRP A 27 -7.63 35.38 -25.63
N ASP A 28 -7.92 35.65 -26.93
CA ASP A 28 -7.79 34.64 -27.98
C ASP A 28 -6.34 34.16 -28.13
N HIS A 29 -5.38 35.09 -27.97
CA HIS A 29 -3.96 34.77 -27.97
C HIS A 29 -3.59 33.87 -26.76
N ALA A 30 -4.02 34.22 -25.55
CA ALA A 30 -3.76 33.45 -24.35
C ALA A 30 -4.35 32.03 -24.43
N VAL A 31 -5.60 31.89 -24.92
CA VAL A 31 -6.24 30.58 -25.15
C VAL A 31 -5.50 29.79 -26.23
N SER A 32 -5.04 30.45 -27.30
CA SER A 32 -4.23 29.79 -28.34
C SER A 32 -2.94 29.23 -27.79
N LEU A 33 -2.23 29.95 -26.94
CA LEU A 33 -1.01 29.49 -26.26
C LEU A 33 -1.30 28.26 -25.39
N PHE A 34 -2.40 28.28 -24.61
CA PHE A 34 -2.82 27.16 -23.81
C PHE A 34 -3.11 25.90 -24.66
N ASN A 35 -3.87 26.07 -25.76
CA ASN A 35 -4.20 24.97 -26.67
C ASN A 35 -2.97 24.38 -27.35
N GLN A 36 -1.95 25.22 -27.62
CA GLN A 36 -0.64 24.82 -28.13
C GLN A 36 0.28 24.22 -27.05
N LYS A 37 -0.24 24.01 -25.81
CA LYS A 37 0.50 23.52 -24.66
C LYS A 37 1.68 24.42 -24.22
N GLN A 38 1.67 25.68 -24.63
CA GLN A 38 2.63 26.68 -24.21
C GLN A 38 2.19 27.30 -22.88
N TYR A 39 2.16 26.45 -21.83
CA TYR A 39 1.54 26.78 -20.54
C TYR A 39 2.18 27.99 -19.85
N ARG A 40 3.52 28.09 -19.83
CA ARG A 40 4.20 29.24 -19.20
C ARG A 40 3.90 30.58 -19.89
N PRO A 41 3.96 30.72 -21.23
CA PRO A 41 3.43 31.89 -21.92
C PRO A 41 1.97 32.16 -21.61
N ALA A 42 1.10 31.14 -21.69
CA ALA A 42 -0.34 31.29 -21.41
C ALA A 42 -0.60 31.87 -20.00
N ILE A 43 0.11 31.35 -18.96
CA ILE A 43 0.01 31.87 -17.59
C ILE A 43 0.30 33.38 -17.54
N ARG A 44 1.35 33.87 -18.24
CA ARG A 44 1.70 35.28 -18.24
C ARG A 44 0.58 36.14 -18.86
N GLU A 45 0.06 35.72 -20.02
CA GLU A 45 -1.02 36.43 -20.69
C GLU A 45 -2.31 36.43 -19.83
N PHE A 46 -2.71 35.30 -19.25
CA PHE A 46 -3.88 35.26 -18.39
C PHE A 46 -3.70 36.09 -17.10
N HIS A 47 -2.50 36.21 -16.55
CA HIS A 47 -2.25 37.13 -15.42
C HIS A 47 -2.42 38.61 -15.81
N ILE A 48 -2.07 39.00 -17.05
CA ILE A 48 -2.34 40.35 -17.57
C ILE A 48 -3.86 40.58 -17.64
N LEU A 49 -4.60 39.59 -18.14
CA LEU A 49 -6.07 39.68 -18.26
C LEU A 49 -6.75 39.79 -16.89
N VAL A 50 -6.34 38.99 -15.90
CA VAL A 50 -6.85 39.05 -14.52
C VAL A 50 -6.58 40.44 -13.90
N LYS A 51 -5.37 40.98 -14.12
CA LYS A 51 -5.01 42.30 -13.60
C LYS A 51 -5.86 43.43 -14.23
N ALA A 52 -6.21 43.27 -15.49
CA ALA A 52 -7.06 44.24 -16.22
C ALA A 52 -8.55 44.08 -15.82
N ASN A 53 -9.01 42.89 -15.60
CA ASN A 53 -10.38 42.56 -15.17
C ASN A 53 -10.39 41.45 -14.12
N PRO A 54 -10.41 41.81 -12.83
CA PRO A 54 -10.44 40.81 -11.70
C PRO A 54 -11.66 39.89 -11.73
N ASP A 55 -12.77 40.32 -12.37
CA ASP A 55 -14.00 39.49 -12.47
C ASP A 55 -13.94 38.49 -13.63
N ALA A 56 -12.86 38.47 -14.43
CA ALA A 56 -12.64 37.50 -15.48
C ALA A 56 -12.22 36.13 -14.90
N TRP A 57 -13.13 35.49 -14.15
CA TRP A 57 -12.89 34.24 -13.44
C TRP A 57 -12.40 33.11 -14.37
N ASN A 58 -12.77 33.10 -15.65
CA ASN A 58 -12.24 32.12 -16.59
C ASN A 58 -10.71 32.19 -16.76
N SER A 59 -10.08 33.35 -16.57
CA SER A 59 -8.63 33.49 -16.62
C SER A 59 -7.97 32.67 -15.51
N TRP A 60 -8.55 32.66 -14.30
CA TRP A 60 -8.06 31.83 -13.20
C TRP A 60 -8.13 30.34 -13.48
N TYR A 61 -9.18 29.90 -14.23
CA TYR A 61 -9.25 28.52 -14.70
C TYR A 61 -8.04 28.14 -15.58
N TYR A 62 -7.72 28.96 -16.59
CA TYR A 62 -6.59 28.68 -17.50
C TYR A 62 -5.24 28.77 -16.80
N ILE A 63 -5.07 29.69 -15.85
CA ILE A 63 -3.86 29.79 -15.02
C ILE A 63 -3.72 28.48 -14.20
N GLY A 64 -4.75 28.07 -13.49
CA GLY A 64 -4.76 26.86 -12.69
C GLY A 64 -4.53 25.60 -13.52
N ALA A 65 -5.23 25.47 -14.66
CA ALA A 65 -5.08 24.34 -15.57
C ALA A 65 -3.65 24.27 -16.15
N SER A 66 -3.06 25.43 -16.49
CA SER A 66 -1.67 25.49 -16.96
C SER A 66 -0.68 25.05 -15.89
N HIS A 67 -0.83 25.51 -14.65
CA HIS A 67 0.00 25.08 -13.53
C HIS A 67 -0.17 23.58 -13.25
N PHE A 68 -1.40 23.07 -13.30
CA PHE A 68 -1.65 21.64 -13.14
C PHE A 68 -0.94 20.80 -14.21
N GLN A 69 -0.98 21.23 -15.47
CA GLN A 69 -0.27 20.55 -16.57
C GLN A 69 1.26 20.62 -16.40
N LEU A 70 1.77 21.69 -15.81
CA LEU A 70 3.18 21.85 -15.44
C LEU A 70 3.57 21.13 -14.16
N GLN A 71 2.63 20.44 -13.51
CA GLN A 71 2.79 19.79 -12.20
C GLN A 71 3.18 20.75 -11.06
N SER A 72 2.95 22.05 -11.24
CA SER A 72 3.08 23.09 -10.21
C SER A 72 1.79 23.11 -9.37
N TYR A 73 1.60 22.08 -8.56
CA TYR A 73 0.31 21.80 -7.92
C TYR A 73 -0.08 22.84 -6.87
N GLU A 74 0.87 23.43 -6.15
CA GLU A 74 0.62 24.53 -5.21
C GLU A 74 0.05 25.75 -5.92
N ASP A 75 0.70 26.18 -7.02
CA ASP A 75 0.23 27.30 -7.82
C ASP A 75 -1.14 27.00 -8.48
N ALA A 76 -1.38 25.75 -8.86
CA ALA A 76 -2.66 25.32 -9.39
C ALA A 76 -3.76 25.44 -8.32
N ILE A 77 -3.49 25.05 -7.07
CA ILE A 77 -4.43 25.20 -5.95
C ILE A 77 -4.80 26.66 -5.75
N ASP A 78 -3.81 27.55 -5.67
CA ASP A 78 -4.03 28.99 -5.46
C ASP A 78 -4.87 29.60 -6.60
N ALA A 79 -4.57 29.24 -7.83
CA ALA A 79 -5.35 29.71 -8.99
C ALA A 79 -6.79 29.18 -8.97
N PHE A 80 -7.00 27.88 -8.67
CA PHE A 80 -8.34 27.33 -8.60
C PHE A 80 -9.14 27.80 -7.38
N GLN A 81 -8.50 28.16 -6.27
CA GLN A 81 -9.16 28.84 -5.15
C GLN A 81 -9.68 30.21 -5.57
N ASN A 82 -8.89 30.99 -6.33
CA ASN A 82 -9.36 32.26 -6.89
C ASN A 82 -10.49 32.03 -7.91
N TYR A 83 -10.39 30.99 -8.74
CA TYR A 83 -11.44 30.61 -9.69
C TYR A 83 -12.77 30.37 -9.02
N ILE A 84 -12.84 29.48 -8.00
CA ILE A 84 -14.09 29.16 -7.30
C ILE A 84 -14.63 30.33 -6.47
N LYS A 85 -13.73 31.19 -5.95
CA LYS A 85 -14.11 32.40 -5.23
C LYS A 85 -14.75 33.43 -6.14
N SER A 86 -14.17 33.66 -7.33
CA SER A 86 -14.70 34.62 -8.31
C SER A 86 -15.99 34.12 -9.00
N ALA A 87 -16.19 32.79 -9.04
CA ALA A 87 -17.36 32.15 -9.62
C ALA A 87 -18.23 31.45 -8.56
N GLU A 88 -18.44 32.08 -7.39
CA GLU A 88 -19.08 31.49 -6.21
C GLU A 88 -20.46 30.90 -6.49
N LYS A 89 -21.25 31.54 -7.36
CA LYS A 89 -22.63 31.15 -7.72
C LYS A 89 -22.72 30.20 -8.93
N ASP A 90 -21.61 29.89 -9.56
CA ASP A 90 -21.57 28.96 -10.70
C ASP A 90 -21.25 27.54 -10.24
N ASP A 91 -22.27 26.68 -10.15
CA ASP A 91 -22.11 25.30 -9.73
C ASP A 91 -21.11 24.52 -10.62
N LYS A 92 -21.02 24.82 -11.93
CA LYS A 92 -20.06 24.16 -12.84
C LYS A 92 -18.63 24.58 -12.56
N ALA A 93 -18.41 25.87 -12.29
CA ALA A 93 -17.11 26.38 -11.86
C ALA A 93 -16.69 25.77 -10.52
N GLN A 94 -17.64 25.64 -9.58
CA GLN A 94 -17.41 24.98 -8.30
C GLN A 94 -17.02 23.49 -8.48
N VAL A 95 -17.70 22.74 -9.36
CA VAL A 95 -17.32 21.35 -9.72
C VAL A 95 -15.89 21.30 -10.24
N THR A 96 -15.59 22.11 -11.25
CA THR A 96 -14.27 22.11 -11.91
C THR A 96 -13.15 22.51 -10.97
N GLY A 97 -13.31 23.59 -10.21
CA GLY A 97 -12.29 24.05 -9.28
C GLY A 97 -12.02 23.07 -8.15
N ASN A 98 -13.07 22.51 -7.56
CA ASN A 98 -12.91 21.51 -6.48
C ASN A 98 -12.27 20.20 -6.99
N TYR A 99 -12.53 19.80 -8.24
CA TYR A 99 -11.81 18.70 -8.89
C TYR A 99 -10.31 18.95 -8.92
N PHE A 100 -9.89 20.08 -9.48
CA PHE A 100 -8.46 20.37 -9.62
C PHE A 100 -7.76 20.66 -8.29
N ILE A 101 -8.41 21.33 -7.35
CA ILE A 101 -7.88 21.54 -5.99
C ILE A 101 -7.64 20.19 -5.33
N GLY A 102 -8.66 19.33 -5.32
CA GLY A 102 -8.56 18.01 -4.70
C GLY A 102 -7.54 17.12 -5.37
N MET A 103 -7.49 17.08 -6.70
CA MET A 103 -6.48 16.32 -7.45
C MET A 103 -5.06 16.86 -7.23
N SER A 104 -4.88 18.18 -7.15
CA SER A 104 -3.57 18.79 -6.86
C SER A 104 -3.06 18.38 -5.47
N TYR A 105 -3.89 18.47 -4.43
CA TYR A 105 -3.53 17.98 -3.10
C TYR A 105 -3.24 16.47 -3.08
N TYR A 106 -4.00 15.68 -3.85
CA TYR A 106 -3.73 14.25 -3.99
C TYR A 106 -2.35 13.98 -4.62
N GLN A 107 -1.97 14.70 -5.67
CA GLN A 107 -0.65 14.59 -6.30
C GLN A 107 0.48 15.00 -5.36
N LEU A 108 0.26 16.00 -4.52
CA LEU A 108 1.17 16.40 -3.45
C LEU A 108 1.19 15.43 -2.26
N LYS A 109 0.41 14.33 -2.30
CA LYS A 109 0.24 13.37 -1.20
C LYS A 109 -0.29 14.01 0.09
N GLN A 110 -0.93 15.18 0.00
CA GLN A 110 -1.59 15.86 1.11
C GLN A 110 -3.04 15.37 1.21
N TYR A 111 -3.21 14.09 1.55
CA TYR A 111 -4.48 13.39 1.44
C TYR A 111 -5.59 14.00 2.29
N ASP A 112 -5.29 14.47 3.50
CA ASP A 112 -6.27 15.16 4.35
C ASP A 112 -6.84 16.40 3.67
N LYS A 113 -6.00 17.15 2.93
CA LYS A 113 -6.43 18.34 2.19
C LYS A 113 -7.10 18.00 0.85
N ALA A 114 -6.81 16.83 0.27
CA ALA A 114 -7.46 16.37 -0.95
C ALA A 114 -8.93 16.00 -0.72
N ILE A 115 -9.25 15.39 0.43
CA ILE A 115 -10.58 14.88 0.77
C ILE A 115 -11.68 15.96 0.62
N PRO A 116 -11.59 17.17 1.23
CA PRO A 116 -12.65 18.15 1.11
C PRO A 116 -12.96 18.56 -0.33
N GLY A 117 -11.93 18.83 -1.14
CA GLY A 117 -12.08 19.21 -2.56
C GLY A 117 -12.72 18.09 -3.38
N LEU A 118 -12.19 16.86 -3.27
CA LEU A 118 -12.73 15.71 -4.01
C LEU A 118 -14.15 15.33 -3.56
N THR A 119 -14.45 15.42 -2.26
CA THR A 119 -15.81 15.19 -1.74
C THR A 119 -16.78 16.23 -2.31
N ARG A 120 -16.38 17.51 -2.28
CA ARG A 120 -17.20 18.61 -2.82
C ARG A 120 -17.45 18.40 -4.32
N TYR A 121 -16.41 18.02 -5.06
CA TYR A 121 -16.51 17.68 -6.49
C TYR A 121 -17.54 16.58 -6.75
N VAL A 122 -17.45 15.44 -6.04
CA VAL A 122 -18.39 14.31 -6.21
C VAL A 122 -19.80 14.74 -5.87
N THR A 123 -20.01 15.39 -4.72
CA THR A 123 -21.35 15.84 -4.27
C THR A 123 -22.01 16.82 -5.24
N LEU A 124 -21.24 17.79 -5.76
CA LEU A 124 -21.77 18.76 -6.73
C LEU A 124 -22.05 18.12 -8.10
N SER A 125 -21.20 17.19 -8.54
CA SER A 125 -21.44 16.45 -9.78
C SER A 125 -22.74 15.66 -9.69
N ASP A 126 -22.97 14.96 -8.58
CA ASP A 126 -24.22 14.21 -8.35
C ASP A 126 -25.44 15.14 -8.31
N LYS A 127 -25.34 16.31 -7.65
CA LYS A 127 -26.40 17.34 -7.65
C LYS A 127 -26.74 17.81 -9.07
N LEU A 128 -25.74 17.94 -9.93
CA LEU A 128 -25.91 18.36 -11.32
C LEU A 128 -26.24 17.20 -12.26
N GLN A 129 -26.47 16.00 -11.74
CA GLN A 129 -26.71 14.77 -12.51
C GLN A 129 -25.58 14.47 -13.52
N GLN A 130 -24.36 14.91 -13.20
CA GLN A 130 -23.15 14.61 -13.95
C GLN A 130 -22.47 13.42 -13.32
N LYS A 131 -22.02 12.48 -14.13
CA LYS A 131 -21.23 11.35 -13.62
C LYS A 131 -19.86 11.84 -13.20
N PRO A 132 -19.47 11.76 -11.90
CA PRO A 132 -18.13 12.12 -11.49
C PRO A 132 -17.05 11.28 -12.18
N ASP A 133 -15.91 11.87 -12.46
CA ASP A 133 -14.74 11.17 -13.02
C ASP A 133 -14.27 10.05 -12.09
N SER A 134 -14.08 8.86 -12.64
CA SER A 134 -13.72 7.67 -11.87
C SER A 134 -12.30 7.74 -11.31
N THR A 135 -11.41 8.50 -11.95
CA THR A 135 -10.04 8.76 -11.43
C THR A 135 -10.09 9.62 -10.19
N ALA A 136 -10.95 10.66 -10.19
CA ALA A 136 -11.15 11.51 -9.00
C ALA A 136 -11.83 10.75 -7.86
N ARG A 137 -12.81 9.88 -8.16
CA ARG A 137 -13.38 8.97 -7.15
C ARG A 137 -12.33 8.03 -6.57
N ALA A 138 -11.48 7.43 -7.42
CA ALA A 138 -10.39 6.59 -6.97
C ALA A 138 -9.38 7.36 -6.11
N ALA A 139 -9.06 8.60 -6.47
CA ALA A 139 -8.19 9.48 -5.69
C ALA A 139 -8.80 9.81 -4.32
N LEU A 140 -10.11 10.09 -4.26
CA LEU A 140 -10.83 10.31 -3.00
C LEU A 140 -10.78 9.05 -2.12
N GLY A 141 -11.11 7.90 -2.68
CA GLY A 141 -11.10 6.64 -1.94
C GLY A 141 -9.70 6.30 -1.40
N ARG A 142 -8.65 6.50 -2.21
CA ARG A 142 -7.26 6.31 -1.74
C ARG A 142 -6.86 7.34 -0.69
N SER A 143 -7.33 8.58 -0.80
CA SER A 143 -7.11 9.60 0.24
C SER A 143 -7.71 9.15 1.58
N TYR A 144 -8.89 8.55 1.56
CA TYR A 144 -9.47 7.93 2.75
C TYR A 144 -8.63 6.76 3.29
N ILE A 145 -8.07 5.91 2.41
CA ILE A 145 -7.15 4.83 2.82
C ILE A 145 -5.92 5.40 3.55
N PHE A 146 -5.25 6.38 2.95
CA PHE A 146 -4.02 6.96 3.51
C PHE A 146 -4.25 7.80 4.77
N THR A 147 -5.51 8.17 5.06
CA THR A 147 -5.92 8.82 6.31
C THR A 147 -6.63 7.88 7.28
N ASN A 148 -6.53 6.56 7.07
CA ASN A 148 -7.13 5.50 7.88
C ASN A 148 -8.67 5.57 8.00
N ARG A 149 -9.35 6.22 7.07
CA ARG A 149 -10.81 6.32 6.99
C ARG A 149 -11.37 5.18 6.13
N PHE A 150 -11.14 3.93 6.56
CA PHE A 150 -11.41 2.73 5.75
C PHE A 150 -12.89 2.56 5.40
N SER A 151 -13.80 2.85 6.33
CA SER A 151 -15.24 2.77 6.08
C SER A 151 -15.71 3.74 5.00
N ASP A 152 -15.12 4.95 4.95
CA ASP A 152 -15.45 5.96 3.93
C ASP A 152 -14.86 5.60 2.56
N ALA A 153 -13.73 4.90 2.54
CA ALA A 153 -13.03 4.52 1.32
C ALA A 153 -13.83 3.51 0.47
N ILE A 154 -14.46 2.51 1.12
CA ILE A 154 -15.07 1.37 0.45
C ILE A 154 -16.14 1.78 -0.56
N PRO A 155 -17.20 2.56 -0.22
CA PRO A 155 -18.24 2.91 -1.17
C PRO A 155 -17.71 3.72 -2.36
N VAL A 156 -16.76 4.62 -2.11
CA VAL A 156 -16.18 5.47 -3.15
C VAL A 156 -15.31 4.66 -4.11
N LEU A 157 -14.47 3.76 -3.59
CA LEU A 157 -13.64 2.86 -4.39
C LEU A 157 -14.49 1.84 -5.16
N THR A 158 -15.58 1.35 -4.57
CA THR A 158 -16.52 0.45 -5.25
C THR A 158 -17.18 1.13 -6.44
N ALA A 159 -17.60 2.38 -6.29
CA ALA A 159 -18.14 3.16 -7.39
C ALA A 159 -17.08 3.41 -8.49
N ALA A 160 -15.84 3.72 -8.11
CA ALA A 160 -14.75 3.87 -9.07
C ALA A 160 -14.42 2.55 -9.80
N ALA A 161 -14.41 1.42 -9.08
CA ALA A 161 -14.14 0.10 -9.64
C ALA A 161 -15.24 -0.36 -10.62
N ALA A 162 -16.50 -0.03 -10.36
CA ALA A 162 -17.62 -0.34 -11.25
C ALA A 162 -17.44 0.32 -12.64
N ASP A 163 -16.86 1.51 -12.66
CA ASP A 163 -16.58 2.25 -13.89
C ASP A 163 -15.24 1.83 -14.54
N MET A 164 -14.24 1.54 -13.72
CA MET A 164 -12.88 1.19 -14.13
C MET A 164 -12.63 -0.32 -13.94
N LYS A 165 -13.42 -1.15 -14.60
CA LYS A 165 -13.44 -2.62 -14.41
C LYS A 165 -12.08 -3.32 -14.60
N THR A 166 -11.18 -2.70 -15.34
CA THR A 166 -9.82 -3.22 -15.60
C THR A 166 -8.75 -2.65 -14.67
N ASN A 167 -9.15 -1.88 -13.63
CA ASN A 167 -8.22 -1.30 -12.68
C ASN A 167 -8.12 -2.16 -11.41
N ALA A 168 -7.15 -3.08 -11.40
CA ALA A 168 -6.86 -3.96 -10.27
C ALA A 168 -6.64 -3.19 -8.95
N THR A 169 -5.99 -2.03 -9.02
CA THR A 169 -5.62 -1.22 -7.85
C THR A 169 -6.83 -0.79 -7.00
N ASN A 170 -7.99 -0.52 -7.62
CA ASN A 170 -9.19 -0.17 -6.85
C ASN A 170 -9.66 -1.35 -6.00
N TYR A 171 -9.66 -2.55 -6.55
CA TYR A 171 -10.03 -3.77 -5.83
C TYR A 171 -9.02 -4.13 -4.74
N TYR A 172 -7.73 -3.91 -4.97
CA TYR A 172 -6.70 -4.03 -3.94
C TYR A 172 -7.01 -3.13 -2.73
N TYR A 173 -7.28 -1.83 -2.96
CA TYR A 173 -7.57 -0.90 -1.85
C TYR A 173 -8.90 -1.20 -1.16
N ILE A 174 -9.90 -1.73 -1.87
CA ILE A 174 -11.13 -2.24 -1.24
C ILE A 174 -10.79 -3.42 -0.31
N GLY A 175 -10.01 -4.39 -0.79
CA GLY A 175 -9.55 -5.52 0.01
C GLY A 175 -8.73 -5.09 1.22
N PHE A 176 -7.82 -4.13 1.03
CA PHE A 176 -7.04 -3.56 2.12
C PHE A 176 -7.92 -2.89 3.19
N ALA A 177 -8.89 -2.08 2.78
CA ALA A 177 -9.83 -1.43 3.70
C ALA A 177 -10.67 -2.45 4.48
N GLN A 178 -11.22 -3.46 3.78
CA GLN A 178 -12.00 -4.53 4.40
C GLN A 178 -11.16 -5.31 5.42
N ASN A 179 -9.91 -5.63 5.09
CA ASN A 179 -9.00 -6.31 6.02
C ASN A 179 -8.72 -5.46 7.28
N LYS A 180 -8.51 -4.16 7.12
CA LYS A 180 -8.30 -3.23 8.24
C LYS A 180 -9.51 -3.11 9.16
N LEU A 181 -10.71 -3.33 8.63
CA LEU A 181 -11.97 -3.37 9.39
C LEU A 181 -12.28 -4.76 9.99
N GLY A 182 -11.43 -5.77 9.75
CA GLY A 182 -11.64 -7.13 10.23
C GLY A 182 -12.62 -7.96 9.38
N HIS A 183 -13.00 -7.48 8.20
CA HIS A 183 -13.93 -8.14 7.29
C HIS A 183 -13.16 -9.06 6.32
N GLY A 184 -12.59 -10.15 6.85
CA GLY A 184 -11.68 -11.05 6.11
C GLY A 184 -12.26 -11.60 4.81
N ASP A 185 -13.51 -12.07 4.80
CA ASP A 185 -14.14 -12.66 3.61
C ASP A 185 -14.35 -11.65 2.50
N GLN A 186 -14.77 -10.42 2.86
CA GLN A 186 -14.90 -9.32 1.90
C GLN A 186 -13.54 -8.90 1.34
N ALA A 187 -12.50 -8.90 2.20
CA ALA A 187 -11.14 -8.62 1.77
C ALA A 187 -10.64 -9.65 0.76
N ILE A 188 -10.81 -10.95 1.04
CA ILE A 188 -10.47 -12.06 0.13
C ILE A 188 -11.20 -11.90 -1.21
N THR A 189 -12.51 -11.59 -1.18
CA THR A 189 -13.31 -11.40 -2.39
C THR A 189 -12.75 -10.27 -3.26
N ALA A 190 -12.47 -9.12 -2.68
CA ALA A 190 -11.94 -7.97 -3.40
C ALA A 190 -10.51 -8.24 -3.94
N LEU A 191 -9.65 -8.88 -3.16
CA LEU A 191 -8.29 -9.24 -3.60
C LEU A 191 -8.31 -10.26 -4.75
N ASN A 192 -9.22 -11.22 -4.74
CA ASN A 192 -9.41 -12.13 -5.86
C ASN A 192 -9.89 -11.41 -7.13
N GLN A 193 -10.74 -10.37 -7.00
CA GLN A 193 -11.09 -9.51 -8.13
C GLN A 193 -9.90 -8.72 -8.67
N SER A 194 -9.04 -8.20 -7.78
CA SER A 194 -7.75 -7.58 -8.18
C SER A 194 -6.90 -8.56 -8.97
N LEU A 195 -6.68 -9.77 -8.45
CA LEU A 195 -5.87 -10.82 -9.06
C LEU A 195 -6.47 -11.47 -10.30
N ALA A 196 -7.77 -11.32 -10.53
CA ALA A 196 -8.41 -11.71 -11.78
C ALA A 196 -8.07 -10.72 -12.91
N ILE A 197 -7.79 -9.46 -12.58
CA ILE A 197 -7.38 -8.41 -13.53
C ILE A 197 -5.86 -8.43 -13.71
N ASP A 198 -5.11 -8.42 -12.62
CA ASP A 198 -3.65 -8.53 -12.61
C ASP A 198 -3.21 -9.75 -11.76
N PRO A 199 -3.03 -10.92 -12.37
CA PRO A 199 -2.64 -12.13 -11.66
C PRO A 199 -1.27 -12.08 -10.98
N LYS A 200 -0.45 -11.08 -11.30
CA LYS A 200 0.92 -10.91 -10.81
C LYS A 200 1.07 -9.72 -9.86
N ASP A 201 -0.02 -9.05 -9.48
CA ASP A 201 0.06 -7.93 -8.53
C ASP A 201 0.63 -8.41 -7.19
N PRO A 202 1.87 -7.99 -6.83
CA PRO A 202 2.55 -8.50 -5.65
C PRO A 202 1.89 -8.03 -4.35
N ASP A 203 1.21 -6.88 -4.37
CA ASP A 203 0.60 -6.32 -3.17
C ASP A 203 -0.70 -7.06 -2.83
N SER A 204 -1.52 -7.40 -3.84
CA SER A 204 -2.69 -8.26 -3.66
C SER A 204 -2.32 -9.67 -3.24
N LEU A 205 -1.28 -10.27 -3.86
CA LEU A 205 -0.79 -11.59 -3.48
C LEU A 205 -0.29 -11.60 -2.02
N THR A 206 0.48 -10.59 -1.62
CA THR A 206 1.01 -10.48 -0.26
C THR A 206 -0.12 -10.37 0.76
N LEU A 207 -1.05 -9.44 0.53
CA LEU A 207 -2.16 -9.22 1.47
C LEU A 207 -3.07 -10.45 1.57
N LEU A 208 -3.35 -11.12 0.46
CA LEU A 208 -4.15 -12.34 0.44
C LEU A 208 -3.44 -13.49 1.19
N ALA A 209 -2.13 -13.65 0.98
CA ALA A 209 -1.32 -14.62 1.72
C ALA A 209 -1.33 -14.34 3.23
N ASP A 210 -1.19 -13.06 3.64
CA ASP A 210 -1.24 -12.67 5.05
C ASP A 210 -2.59 -13.00 5.70
N ILE A 211 -3.70 -12.72 4.99
CA ILE A 211 -5.04 -13.01 5.52
C ILE A 211 -5.20 -14.52 5.73
N TYR A 212 -4.85 -15.35 4.76
CA TYR A 212 -4.92 -16.79 4.92
C TYR A 212 -3.93 -17.29 5.99
N PHE A 213 -2.72 -16.77 6.02
CA PHE A 213 -1.69 -17.16 6.98
C PHE A 213 -2.10 -16.86 8.43
N SER A 214 -2.81 -15.75 8.67
CA SER A 214 -3.32 -15.41 10.00
C SER A 214 -4.28 -16.48 10.56
N GLN A 215 -4.94 -17.24 9.69
CA GLN A 215 -5.91 -18.26 10.03
C GLN A 215 -5.29 -19.67 10.15
N ILE A 216 -4.03 -19.85 9.72
CA ILE A 216 -3.39 -21.17 9.57
C ILE A 216 -3.27 -21.94 10.88
N ARG A 217 -3.12 -21.22 12.00
CA ARG A 217 -3.04 -21.85 13.35
C ARG A 217 -4.37 -22.45 13.82
N GLN A 218 -5.48 -21.81 13.43
CA GLN A 218 -6.83 -22.26 13.80
C GLN A 218 -7.35 -23.31 12.81
N ASN A 219 -6.96 -23.19 11.55
CA ASN A 219 -7.34 -24.09 10.47
C ASN A 219 -6.14 -24.48 9.60
N PRO A 220 -5.39 -25.53 9.96
CA PRO A 220 -4.22 -25.96 9.17
C PRO A 220 -4.53 -26.34 7.72
N ALA A 221 -5.79 -26.67 7.38
CA ALA A 221 -6.18 -26.97 5.99
C ALA A 221 -6.01 -25.77 5.06
N ILE A 222 -6.01 -24.53 5.59
CA ILE A 222 -5.75 -23.29 4.84
C ILE A 222 -4.29 -23.19 4.33
N ALA A 223 -3.37 -24.02 4.86
CA ALA A 223 -1.98 -24.04 4.41
C ALA A 223 -1.86 -24.19 2.88
N ARG A 224 -2.74 -24.95 2.25
CA ARG A 224 -2.75 -25.12 0.80
C ARG A 224 -3.10 -23.85 0.03
N GLN A 225 -4.00 -23.02 0.56
CA GLN A 225 -4.29 -21.70 0.00
C GLN A 225 -3.07 -20.78 0.12
N VAL A 226 -2.43 -20.76 1.30
CA VAL A 226 -1.20 -19.99 1.51
C VAL A 226 -0.09 -20.46 0.56
N ILE A 227 0.07 -21.76 0.36
CA ILE A 227 1.04 -22.34 -0.58
C ILE A 227 0.74 -21.86 -2.00
N SER A 228 -0.51 -22.00 -2.46
CA SER A 228 -0.89 -21.61 -3.82
C SER A 228 -0.62 -20.13 -4.10
N ILE A 229 -0.94 -19.25 -3.15
CA ILE A 229 -0.68 -17.81 -3.27
C ILE A 229 0.81 -17.50 -3.11
N GLY A 230 1.48 -18.15 -2.15
CA GLY A 230 2.90 -17.96 -1.88
C GLY A 230 3.80 -18.37 -3.05
N GLU A 231 3.47 -19.46 -3.76
CA GLU A 231 4.18 -19.88 -4.99
C GLU A 231 4.04 -18.82 -6.11
N ARG A 232 2.87 -18.19 -6.23
CA ARG A 232 2.66 -17.07 -7.16
C ARG A 232 3.42 -15.82 -6.71
N LEU A 233 3.42 -15.54 -5.40
CA LEU A 233 4.12 -14.39 -4.84
C LEU A 233 5.63 -14.48 -5.07
N ILE A 234 6.25 -15.62 -4.77
CA ILE A 234 7.70 -15.79 -4.93
C ILE A 234 8.15 -15.70 -6.39
N ALA A 235 7.25 -16.03 -7.34
CA ALA A 235 7.53 -15.90 -8.77
C ALA A 235 7.60 -14.43 -9.24
N VAL A 236 7.03 -13.48 -8.48
CA VAL A 236 7.03 -12.06 -8.81
C VAL A 236 7.81 -11.21 -7.81
N ARG A 237 7.97 -11.72 -6.58
CA ARG A 237 8.69 -11.06 -5.48
C ARG A 237 9.43 -12.12 -4.66
N ASP A 238 10.69 -12.39 -5.01
CA ASP A 238 11.56 -13.33 -4.29
C ASP A 238 12.26 -12.57 -3.14
N ASP A 239 11.52 -12.33 -2.05
CA ASP A 239 12.00 -11.60 -0.88
C ASP A 239 11.76 -12.39 0.44
N GLU A 240 12.29 -11.84 1.53
CA GLU A 240 12.22 -12.46 2.86
C GLU A 240 10.79 -12.72 3.33
N ARG A 241 9.82 -11.86 2.96
CA ARG A 241 8.42 -12.04 3.33
C ARG A 241 7.81 -13.23 2.61
N ALA A 242 8.06 -13.36 1.31
CA ALA A 242 7.61 -14.50 0.52
C ALA A 242 8.23 -15.81 1.01
N TRP A 243 9.55 -15.81 1.35
CA TRP A 243 10.21 -17.00 1.91
C TRP A 243 9.60 -17.41 3.25
N GLY A 244 9.36 -16.46 4.15
CA GLY A 244 8.79 -16.72 5.46
C GLY A 244 7.38 -17.30 5.38
N LEU A 245 6.50 -16.68 4.61
CA LEU A 245 5.11 -17.12 4.42
C LEU A 245 5.04 -18.51 3.79
N LEU A 246 5.68 -18.69 2.64
CA LEU A 246 5.63 -19.95 1.90
C LEU A 246 6.34 -21.08 2.64
N GLY A 247 7.51 -20.80 3.23
CA GLY A 247 8.27 -21.77 4.00
C GLY A 247 7.49 -22.31 5.22
N GLN A 248 6.83 -21.42 5.96
CA GLN A 248 5.98 -21.81 7.08
C GLN A 248 4.71 -22.55 6.62
N ALA A 249 4.10 -22.17 5.50
CA ALA A 249 2.96 -22.87 4.95
C ALA A 249 3.31 -24.31 4.54
N TYR A 250 4.47 -24.51 3.87
CA TYR A 250 4.98 -25.83 3.58
C TYR A 250 5.29 -26.65 4.85
N LEU A 251 5.80 -26.00 5.90
CA LEU A 251 6.06 -26.66 7.18
C LEU A 251 4.74 -27.20 7.79
N VAL A 252 3.68 -26.41 7.80
CA VAL A 252 2.35 -26.80 8.29
C VAL A 252 1.73 -27.91 7.44
N ASP A 253 1.85 -27.82 6.11
CA ASP A 253 1.35 -28.87 5.18
C ASP A 253 2.30 -30.10 5.10
N LYS A 254 3.32 -30.15 5.97
CA LYS A 254 4.30 -31.26 6.07
C LYS A 254 5.13 -31.48 4.81
N GLN A 255 5.24 -30.48 3.93
CA GLN A 255 6.12 -30.52 2.75
C GLN A 255 7.54 -30.05 3.12
N TYR A 256 8.14 -30.73 4.11
CA TYR A 256 9.41 -30.33 4.73
C TYR A 256 10.58 -30.10 3.77
N PRO A 257 10.79 -30.96 2.73
CA PRO A 257 11.85 -30.73 1.76
C PRO A 257 11.69 -29.43 0.95
N LYS A 258 10.45 -28.93 0.77
CA LYS A 258 10.19 -27.65 0.12
C LYS A 258 10.29 -26.50 1.11
N ALA A 259 9.95 -26.72 2.37
CA ALA A 259 10.05 -25.72 3.43
C ALA A 259 11.49 -25.30 3.72
N ALA A 260 12.39 -26.29 3.83
CA ALA A 260 13.76 -26.08 4.31
C ALA A 260 14.55 -25.00 3.52
N PRO A 261 14.63 -25.01 2.17
CA PRO A 261 15.40 -24.00 1.45
C PRO A 261 14.84 -22.57 1.59
N LEU A 262 13.53 -22.42 1.74
CA LEU A 262 12.91 -21.10 1.94
C LEU A 262 13.13 -20.61 3.38
N LEU A 263 13.00 -21.50 4.34
CA LEU A 263 13.24 -21.18 5.75
C LEU A 263 14.74 -20.91 6.01
N ASP A 264 15.67 -21.54 5.27
CA ASP A 264 17.10 -21.21 5.35
C ASP A 264 17.37 -19.78 4.85
N LYS A 265 16.83 -19.41 3.67
CA LYS A 265 16.90 -18.02 3.19
C LYS A 265 16.35 -17.04 4.24
N PHE A 266 15.16 -17.35 4.79
CA PHE A 266 14.50 -16.50 5.77
C PHE A 266 15.29 -16.39 7.09
N ALA A 267 15.80 -17.51 7.62
CA ALA A 267 16.58 -17.50 8.85
C ALA A 267 17.92 -16.76 8.72
N ARG A 268 18.56 -16.84 7.54
CA ARG A 268 19.79 -16.06 7.27
C ARG A 268 19.52 -14.57 7.13
N ALA A 269 18.36 -14.18 6.60
CA ALA A 269 17.94 -12.77 6.57
C ALA A 269 17.57 -12.24 7.97
N HIS A 270 17.19 -13.13 8.89
CA HIS A 270 16.82 -12.80 10.28
C HIS A 270 17.69 -13.54 11.29
N PRO A 271 19.02 -13.29 11.35
CA PRO A 271 19.98 -14.08 12.11
C PRO A 271 19.72 -14.12 13.62
N ASP A 272 19.06 -13.10 14.15
CA ASP A 272 18.73 -12.98 15.58
C ASP A 272 17.33 -13.50 15.94
N SER A 273 16.60 -14.06 14.96
CA SER A 273 15.29 -14.63 15.18
C SER A 273 15.36 -16.10 15.58
N GLY A 274 15.26 -16.41 16.86
CA GLY A 274 15.18 -17.78 17.34
C GLY A 274 14.02 -18.59 16.72
N GLY A 275 12.88 -17.95 16.43
CA GLY A 275 11.75 -18.58 15.76
C GLY A 275 12.04 -18.98 14.31
N ALA A 276 12.80 -18.16 13.56
CA ALA A 276 13.20 -18.48 12.20
C ALA A 276 14.11 -19.73 12.16
N TRP A 277 15.12 -19.77 13.02
CA TRP A 277 16.01 -20.92 13.16
C TRP A 277 15.30 -22.18 13.67
N TYR A 278 14.35 -22.01 14.57
CA TYR A 278 13.51 -23.11 15.04
C TYR A 278 12.72 -23.75 13.90
N ASN A 279 12.02 -22.97 13.10
CA ASN A 279 11.23 -23.47 11.96
C ASN A 279 12.12 -24.19 10.94
N LEU A 280 13.30 -23.66 10.67
CA LEU A 280 14.31 -24.32 9.81
C LEU A 280 14.77 -25.65 10.40
N GLY A 281 15.11 -25.65 11.69
CA GLY A 281 15.52 -26.85 12.41
C GLY A 281 14.48 -27.96 12.38
N VAL A 282 13.20 -27.60 12.59
CA VAL A 282 12.07 -28.54 12.48
C VAL A 282 11.93 -29.07 11.04
N ALA A 283 12.06 -28.21 10.02
CA ALA A 283 11.99 -28.65 8.62
C ALA A 283 13.07 -29.68 8.26
N PHE A 284 14.31 -29.45 8.71
CA PHE A 284 15.40 -30.39 8.53
C PHE A 284 15.22 -31.67 9.35
N SER A 285 14.80 -31.56 10.60
CA SER A 285 14.51 -32.71 11.49
C SER A 285 13.47 -33.63 10.88
N ARG A 286 12.34 -33.09 10.44
CA ARG A 286 11.26 -33.86 9.80
C ARG A 286 11.63 -34.42 8.41
N SER A 287 12.72 -33.92 7.82
CA SER A 287 13.32 -34.48 6.60
C SER A 287 14.47 -35.46 6.89
N SER A 288 14.68 -35.83 8.17
CA SER A 288 15.78 -36.69 8.63
C SER A 288 17.18 -36.16 8.28
N GLN A 289 17.31 -34.85 8.14
CA GLN A 289 18.58 -34.16 7.89
C GLN A 289 19.17 -33.72 9.24
N TRP A 290 19.69 -34.68 10.01
CA TRP A 290 20.02 -34.51 11.43
C TRP A 290 21.06 -33.43 11.69
N LYS A 291 22.16 -33.39 10.90
CA LYS A 291 23.25 -32.43 11.09
C LYS A 291 22.78 -30.98 10.88
N PRO A 292 22.17 -30.58 9.74
CA PRO A 292 21.68 -29.22 9.58
C PRO A 292 20.52 -28.90 10.55
N ALA A 293 19.72 -29.89 10.97
CA ALA A 293 18.70 -29.69 11.99
C ALA A 293 19.33 -29.30 13.34
N ALA A 294 20.38 -30.02 13.76
CA ALA A 294 21.08 -29.70 15.01
C ALA A 294 21.70 -28.30 14.97
N GLU A 295 22.38 -27.93 13.88
CA GLU A 295 22.98 -26.60 13.69
C GLU A 295 21.96 -25.46 13.84
N ALA A 296 20.79 -25.62 13.22
CA ALA A 296 19.70 -24.64 13.32
C ALA A 296 19.10 -24.56 14.72
N LEU A 297 18.85 -25.72 15.35
CA LEU A 297 18.26 -25.79 16.71
C LEU A 297 19.24 -25.35 17.79
N GLU A 298 20.55 -25.64 17.67
CA GLU A 298 21.58 -25.07 18.55
C GLU A 298 21.58 -23.55 18.50
N LYS A 299 21.42 -22.97 17.31
CA LYS A 299 21.31 -21.52 17.16
C LYS A 299 20.04 -21.00 17.83
N THR A 300 18.93 -21.72 17.69
CA THR A 300 17.70 -21.41 18.44
C THR A 300 17.94 -21.44 19.93
N ALA A 301 18.56 -22.49 20.45
CA ALA A 301 18.85 -22.63 21.88
C ALA A 301 19.77 -21.52 22.42
N ARG A 302 20.73 -21.03 21.62
CA ARG A 302 21.56 -19.86 21.99
C ARG A 302 20.75 -18.57 22.04
N LEU A 303 19.82 -18.36 21.09
CA LEU A 303 19.01 -17.13 21.01
C LEU A 303 17.83 -17.13 22.01
N ALA A 304 17.32 -18.30 22.31
CA ALA A 304 16.16 -18.51 23.21
C ALA A 304 16.42 -19.72 24.15
N PRO A 305 17.27 -19.58 25.15
CA PRO A 305 17.69 -20.70 25.99
C PRO A 305 16.58 -21.42 26.76
N THR A 306 15.45 -20.75 26.96
CA THR A 306 14.28 -21.30 27.67
C THR A 306 13.18 -21.80 26.72
N ASN A 307 13.45 -21.89 25.42
CA ASN A 307 12.50 -22.45 24.48
C ASN A 307 12.47 -23.96 24.56
N ILE A 308 11.58 -24.49 25.41
CA ILE A 308 11.43 -25.94 25.68
C ILE A 308 11.20 -26.72 24.39
N ALA A 309 10.34 -26.24 23.49
CA ALA A 309 10.05 -26.91 22.22
C ALA A 309 11.30 -27.10 21.35
N ALA A 310 12.17 -26.08 21.29
CA ALA A 310 13.42 -26.15 20.54
C ALA A 310 14.43 -27.14 21.22
N LEU A 311 14.51 -27.13 22.56
CA LEU A 311 15.38 -28.01 23.28
C LEU A 311 14.94 -29.49 23.19
N LEU A 312 13.63 -29.74 23.21
CA LEU A 312 13.08 -31.08 22.99
C LEU A 312 13.35 -31.57 21.56
N GLU A 313 13.16 -30.72 20.56
CA GLU A 313 13.44 -31.08 19.18
C GLU A 313 14.94 -31.31 18.95
N LEU A 314 15.81 -30.52 19.59
CA LEU A 314 17.26 -30.70 19.55
C LEU A 314 17.66 -32.05 20.20
N GLY A 315 17.07 -32.40 21.35
CA GLY A 315 17.25 -33.69 21.97
C GLY A 315 16.86 -34.84 21.06
N TYR A 316 15.69 -34.74 20.41
CA TYR A 316 15.23 -35.70 19.42
C TYR A 316 16.17 -35.86 18.20
N VAL A 317 16.66 -34.76 17.69
CA VAL A 317 17.62 -34.76 16.59
C VAL A 317 18.91 -35.47 16.95
N TYR A 318 19.49 -35.14 18.10
CA TYR A 318 20.70 -35.82 18.59
C TYR A 318 20.48 -37.30 18.91
N GLU A 319 19.33 -37.66 19.51
CA GLU A 319 18.94 -39.04 19.76
C GLU A 319 18.86 -39.84 18.43
N SER A 320 18.22 -39.26 17.41
CA SER A 320 18.07 -39.84 16.08
C SER A 320 19.41 -40.00 15.34
N ASP A 321 20.34 -39.08 15.58
CA ASP A 321 21.71 -39.11 15.04
C ASP A 321 22.68 -39.92 15.91
N LYS A 322 22.18 -40.59 16.94
CA LYS A 322 22.96 -41.42 17.89
C LYS A 322 24.03 -40.64 18.69
N GLN A 323 23.88 -39.31 18.79
CA GLN A 323 24.74 -38.49 19.64
C GLN A 323 24.19 -38.41 21.06
N TYR A 324 24.17 -39.53 21.76
CA TYR A 324 23.44 -39.74 23.02
C TYR A 324 23.83 -38.77 24.14
N ASP A 325 25.12 -38.39 24.26
CA ASP A 325 25.55 -37.40 25.26
C ASP A 325 24.95 -36.03 25.03
N LYS A 326 24.91 -35.59 23.78
CA LYS A 326 24.26 -34.31 23.42
C LYS A 326 22.76 -34.38 23.56
N ALA A 327 22.15 -35.48 23.18
CA ALA A 327 20.71 -35.69 23.36
C ALA A 327 20.31 -35.60 24.85
N LEU A 328 21.09 -36.25 25.72
CA LEU A 328 20.87 -36.20 27.16
C LEU A 328 20.97 -34.77 27.69
N ALA A 329 22.01 -34.02 27.30
CA ALA A 329 22.20 -32.63 27.70
C ALA A 329 21.04 -31.75 27.24
N ALA A 330 20.57 -31.90 25.98
CA ALA A 330 19.44 -31.14 25.46
C ALA A 330 18.13 -31.42 26.17
N TYR A 331 17.81 -32.69 26.45
CA TYR A 331 16.62 -33.06 27.21
C TYR A 331 16.71 -32.61 28.67
N GLN A 332 17.89 -32.70 29.33
CA GLN A 332 18.10 -32.17 30.69
C GLN A 332 17.85 -30.65 30.71
N HIS A 333 18.40 -29.92 29.76
CA HIS A 333 18.17 -28.48 29.66
C HIS A 333 16.66 -28.18 29.48
N ALA A 334 15.95 -28.92 28.62
CA ALA A 334 14.50 -28.75 28.44
C ALA A 334 13.74 -29.01 29.77
N PHE A 335 14.14 -30.04 30.50
CA PHE A 335 13.54 -30.42 31.80
C PHE A 335 13.76 -29.32 32.85
N GLU A 336 14.97 -28.80 32.95
CA GLU A 336 15.32 -27.67 33.84
C GLU A 336 14.57 -26.41 33.47
N ALA A 337 14.55 -26.05 32.18
CA ALA A 337 13.85 -24.85 31.65
C ALA A 337 12.33 -24.93 31.93
N SER A 338 11.74 -26.12 32.02
CA SER A 338 10.34 -26.33 32.38
C SER A 338 10.06 -26.27 33.87
N GLY A 339 11.08 -26.04 34.71
CA GLY A 339 10.98 -26.20 36.15
C GLY A 339 10.78 -27.66 36.59
N GLN A 340 11.37 -28.58 35.85
CA GLN A 340 11.33 -30.04 36.08
C GLN A 340 9.94 -30.67 35.90
N ARG A 341 9.10 -30.10 35.05
CA ARG A 341 7.70 -30.50 34.83
C ARG A 341 7.44 -31.15 33.49
N ASP A 342 8.35 -30.98 32.50
CA ASP A 342 8.11 -31.50 31.14
C ASP A 342 8.34 -33.02 31.11
N GLU A 343 7.26 -33.76 30.92
CA GLU A 343 7.30 -35.23 30.87
C GLU A 343 7.94 -35.74 29.57
N THR A 344 7.90 -34.99 28.48
CA THR A 344 8.56 -35.37 27.24
C THR A 344 10.08 -35.32 27.41
N ALA A 345 10.58 -34.28 28.08
CA ALA A 345 12.00 -34.19 28.43
C ALA A 345 12.43 -35.32 29.33
N ARG A 346 11.65 -35.64 30.39
CA ARG A 346 11.93 -36.76 31.28
C ARG A 346 11.99 -38.10 30.54
N ALA A 347 10.97 -38.37 29.70
CA ALA A 347 10.92 -39.58 28.89
C ALA A 347 12.11 -39.68 27.91
N GLY A 348 12.53 -38.54 27.34
CA GLY A 348 13.71 -38.44 26.48
C GLY A 348 14.99 -38.80 27.24
N ILE A 349 15.17 -38.27 28.46
CA ILE A 349 16.30 -38.58 29.33
C ILE A 349 16.37 -40.09 29.59
N ASP A 350 15.23 -40.71 29.94
CA ASP A 350 15.18 -42.13 30.28
C ASP A 350 15.46 -43.02 29.06
N ARG A 351 14.90 -42.72 27.90
CA ARG A 351 15.18 -43.43 26.66
C ARG A 351 16.66 -43.38 26.28
N VAL A 352 17.26 -42.17 26.32
CA VAL A 352 18.66 -41.97 25.96
C VAL A 352 19.59 -42.70 26.92
N LYS A 353 19.29 -42.74 28.23
CA LYS A 353 20.07 -43.49 29.21
C LYS A 353 20.03 -45.01 28.93
N GLN A 354 18.87 -45.55 28.50
CA GLN A 354 18.73 -46.96 28.15
C GLN A 354 19.41 -47.30 26.81
N ALA A 355 19.38 -46.38 25.84
CA ALA A 355 19.96 -46.61 24.52
C ALA A 355 21.48 -46.40 24.46
N LYS A 356 22.07 -45.68 25.43
CA LYS A 356 23.51 -45.43 25.50
C LYS A 356 24.25 -46.71 25.77
N PRO A 357 25.16 -47.17 24.87
CA PRO A 357 25.98 -48.35 25.15
C PRO A 357 26.80 -48.12 26.42
N GLU A 358 26.76 -49.07 27.32
CA GLU A 358 27.72 -49.09 28.44
C GLU A 358 29.13 -49.12 27.85
N VAL A 359 29.93 -48.11 28.18
CA VAL A 359 31.35 -48.12 27.87
C VAL A 359 31.97 -49.24 28.73
N ARG A 360 32.16 -50.40 28.11
CA ARG A 360 32.92 -51.50 28.70
C ARG A 360 34.40 -51.27 28.54
#